data_e6ffe46103b18510cad1456dd9b3f446
#
_entry.id   e6ffe46103b18510cad1456dd9b3f446
#
_cell.length_a   1.000
_cell.length_b   1.000
_cell.length_c   1.000
_cell.angle_alpha   90.00
_cell.angle_beta   90.00
_cell.angle_gamma   90.00
#
_symmetry.space_group_name_H-M   'P 1'
#
loop_
_entity.id
_entity.type
_entity.pdbx_description
1 polymer ?
#
loop_
_entity_poly.entity_id
_entity_poly.type
_entity_poly.pdbx_seq_one_letter_code
_entity_poly.pdbx_strand_id
1 'polypeptide(L)'
;MKLKHFTLTFLTLCVAGLAVPKTAQAASLSVLASGLDNPRGTAFGPDGSLYITETGRGGDGADGRCIPSPSAQYIPLCAGNTGSLIRITPDGQRQTVLDNLPSLALTPSGEQGAGPADIKFDAKGNMYLLTGVAGNPTSRDTVLGTPELGKLFKVDLNTKSLTSLADLALYETENNTDGSDLISNPYSFEIMGDIAYVIDGGANTISKVGLDGSGIQKVVAFPVLQTDPSKLEFPSMPPAGEIPGGENIPGGGLPAPGTGVTAVQDFPITFQSVPTAITTAPDGTLTVAEYSYFPYPENEARIFSVDPNTLEIKQIADGFTQLTGVSYDAEGNLYALQHINTSEWKEILQGGVVVGDISGSLIKIGKDGTRETIWTGNGLEAASGITLAPDGSFIIANRARLADTGEIIRIDPKAPADNKKVPEPASVLGLIAFSALATKLRKRKHQEELSEELLAKVETL
;
A
#
# COMPACT_ATOMS: atom_id res chain seq x y z
N MET A 1 -36.30 -27.56 87.18
CA MET A 1 -36.37 -27.92 85.75
C MET A 1 -35.80 -26.81 84.93
N LYS A 2 -34.55 -26.93 84.35
CA LYS A 2 -33.86 -25.88 83.59
C LYS A 2 -34.06 -26.17 82.13
N LEU A 3 -34.70 -25.18 81.40
CA LEU A 3 -34.85 -25.24 79.94
C LEU A 3 -33.57 -24.74 79.30
N LYS A 4 -32.96 -25.57 78.44
CA LYS A 4 -31.80 -25.14 77.65
C LYS A 4 -32.26 -24.55 76.30
N HIS A 5 -31.88 -23.32 76.06
CA HIS A 5 -32.06 -22.65 74.77
C HIS A 5 -31.03 -23.18 73.77
N PHE A 6 -31.51 -23.67 72.61
CA PHE A 6 -30.68 -24.02 71.44
C PHE A 6 -30.68 -22.83 70.50
N THR A 7 -29.54 -22.19 70.35
CA THR A 7 -29.35 -21.11 69.40
C THR A 7 -28.90 -21.72 68.06
N LEU A 8 -29.75 -21.60 67.05
CA LEU A 8 -29.44 -22.08 65.67
C LEU A 8 -28.72 -20.95 64.92
N THR A 9 -27.42 -21.14 64.66
CA THR A 9 -26.63 -20.15 63.87
C THR A 9 -26.78 -20.49 62.40
N PHE A 10 -27.45 -19.62 61.62
CA PHE A 10 -27.49 -19.69 60.17
C PHE A 10 -26.15 -19.22 59.61
N LEU A 11 -25.40 -20.13 58.95
CA LEU A 11 -24.18 -19.83 58.21
C LEU A 11 -24.58 -19.43 56.79
N THR A 12 -24.60 -18.11 56.48
CA THR A 12 -24.85 -17.58 55.15
C THR A 12 -23.59 -17.74 54.31
N LEU A 13 -23.60 -18.70 53.39
CA LEU A 13 -22.51 -18.91 52.44
C LEU A 13 -22.61 -17.86 51.32
N CYS A 14 -21.81 -16.78 51.40
CA CYS A 14 -21.61 -15.88 50.27
C CYS A 14 -20.81 -16.55 49.18
N VAL A 15 -21.48 -17.01 48.12
CA VAL A 15 -20.81 -17.40 46.87
C VAL A 15 -20.38 -16.11 46.17
N ALA A 16 -19.13 -15.68 46.42
CA ALA A 16 -18.49 -14.68 45.62
C ALA A 16 -18.24 -15.29 44.22
N GLY A 17 -19.05 -14.88 43.24
CA GLY A 17 -18.81 -15.23 41.84
C GLY A 17 -17.44 -14.68 41.44
N LEU A 18 -16.46 -15.57 41.31
CA LEU A 18 -15.18 -15.24 40.68
C LEU A 18 -15.50 -14.89 39.21
N ALA A 19 -15.60 -13.61 38.90
CA ALA A 19 -15.51 -13.15 37.52
C ALA A 19 -14.13 -13.55 37.01
N VAL A 20 -14.09 -14.63 36.23
CA VAL A 20 -12.88 -15.01 35.49
C VAL A 20 -12.59 -13.83 34.56
N PRO A 21 -11.44 -13.13 34.69
CA PRO A 21 -11.10 -12.09 33.75
C PRO A 21 -11.09 -12.72 32.38
N LYS A 22 -11.91 -12.20 31.45
CA LYS A 22 -11.75 -12.53 30.03
C LYS A 22 -10.31 -12.15 29.67
N THR A 23 -9.46 -13.13 29.44
CA THR A 23 -8.13 -12.89 28.89
C THR A 23 -8.33 -12.09 27.61
N ALA A 24 -7.77 -10.88 27.55
CA ALA A 24 -7.73 -10.11 26.32
C ALA A 24 -7.04 -11.01 25.27
N GLN A 25 -7.78 -11.29 24.21
CA GLN A 25 -7.31 -12.14 23.12
C GLN A 25 -6.35 -11.28 22.30
N ALA A 26 -5.07 -11.66 22.23
CA ALA A 26 -4.08 -10.94 21.46
C ALA A 26 -4.37 -11.14 19.96
N ALA A 27 -4.13 -10.11 19.17
CA ALA A 27 -4.19 -10.21 17.71
C ALA A 27 -3.15 -11.20 17.17
N SER A 28 -3.40 -11.83 16.02
CA SER A 28 -2.43 -12.70 15.35
C SER A 28 -2.25 -12.30 13.88
N LEU A 29 -1.04 -12.55 13.35
CA LEU A 29 -0.70 -12.33 11.95
C LEU A 29 -0.28 -13.66 11.33
N SER A 30 -0.77 -13.93 10.11
CA SER A 30 -0.35 -15.06 9.27
C SER A 30 -0.15 -14.63 7.82
N VAL A 31 0.82 -15.27 7.14
CA VAL A 31 1.10 -15.02 5.72
C VAL A 31 0.29 -16.01 4.88
N LEU A 32 -0.50 -15.50 3.92
CA LEU A 32 -1.31 -16.30 2.99
C LEU A 32 -0.60 -16.54 1.65
N ALA A 33 0.17 -15.55 1.18
CA ALA A 33 0.98 -15.64 -0.03
C ALA A 33 2.21 -14.73 0.08
N SER A 34 3.27 -15.05 -0.65
CA SER A 34 4.52 -14.28 -0.72
C SER A 34 5.09 -14.30 -2.14
N GLY A 35 6.13 -13.47 -2.38
CA GLY A 35 6.78 -13.36 -3.70
C GLY A 35 5.86 -12.72 -4.71
N LEU A 36 5.18 -11.62 -4.34
CA LEU A 36 4.28 -10.86 -5.18
C LEU A 36 4.96 -9.59 -5.69
N ASP A 37 4.52 -9.11 -6.85
CA ASP A 37 5.02 -7.90 -7.48
C ASP A 37 4.14 -6.70 -7.15
N ASN A 38 4.46 -5.98 -6.07
CA ASN A 38 3.72 -4.80 -5.63
C ASN A 38 2.21 -5.09 -5.49
N PRO A 39 1.77 -6.02 -4.62
CA PRO A 39 0.36 -6.32 -4.43
C PRO A 39 -0.39 -5.10 -3.89
N ARG A 40 -1.64 -4.87 -4.34
CA ARG A 40 -2.40 -3.68 -3.94
C ARG A 40 -3.85 -3.98 -3.56
N GLY A 41 -4.75 -4.05 -4.52
CA GLY A 41 -6.17 -4.31 -4.27
C GLY A 41 -6.43 -5.77 -3.90
N THR A 42 -7.34 -5.97 -2.96
CA THR A 42 -7.82 -7.31 -2.57
C THR A 42 -9.35 -7.32 -2.49
N ALA A 43 -9.97 -8.42 -2.91
CA ALA A 43 -11.42 -8.61 -2.76
C ALA A 43 -11.79 -10.09 -2.71
N PHE A 44 -12.82 -10.42 -1.92
CA PHE A 44 -13.42 -11.74 -1.97
C PHE A 44 -14.42 -11.84 -3.14
N GLY A 45 -14.26 -12.84 -3.98
CA GLY A 45 -15.21 -13.15 -5.04
C GLY A 45 -16.41 -13.95 -4.55
N PRO A 46 -17.46 -14.07 -5.37
CA PRO A 46 -18.67 -14.83 -5.03
C PRO A 46 -18.40 -16.34 -4.87
N ASP A 47 -17.28 -16.83 -5.39
CA ASP A 47 -16.79 -18.20 -5.22
C ASP A 47 -16.03 -18.43 -3.90
N GLY A 48 -15.94 -17.39 -3.04
CA GLY A 48 -15.19 -17.40 -1.79
C GLY A 48 -13.67 -17.31 -1.96
N SER A 49 -13.16 -17.22 -3.20
CA SER A 49 -11.72 -16.97 -3.45
C SER A 49 -11.35 -15.54 -3.12
N LEU A 50 -10.13 -15.34 -2.65
CA LEU A 50 -9.51 -14.03 -2.50
C LEU A 50 -8.80 -13.65 -3.79
N TYR A 51 -9.20 -12.56 -4.42
CA TYR A 51 -8.57 -11.99 -5.61
C TYR A 51 -7.63 -10.86 -5.21
N ILE A 52 -6.46 -10.77 -5.87
CA ILE A 52 -5.39 -9.84 -5.54
C ILE A 52 -4.84 -9.24 -6.85
N THR A 53 -4.71 -7.92 -6.89
CA THR A 53 -3.99 -7.24 -7.98
C THR A 53 -2.51 -7.14 -7.65
N GLU A 54 -1.66 -7.43 -8.64
CA GLU A 54 -0.24 -7.12 -8.63
C GLU A 54 0.01 -6.01 -9.64
N THR A 55 0.48 -4.84 -9.19
CA THR A 55 0.73 -3.71 -10.10
C THR A 55 1.90 -3.97 -11.02
N GLY A 56 2.72 -4.97 -10.72
CA GLY A 56 3.86 -5.38 -11.50
C GLY A 56 5.14 -4.60 -11.15
N ARG A 57 6.19 -4.85 -11.92
CA ARG A 57 7.54 -4.27 -11.74
C ARG A 57 7.94 -3.31 -12.84
N GLY A 58 6.99 -2.89 -13.71
CA GLY A 58 7.29 -2.04 -14.87
C GLY A 58 8.16 -2.74 -15.91
N GLY A 59 8.94 -1.93 -16.64
CA GLY A 59 9.92 -2.37 -17.63
C GLY A 59 11.35 -1.97 -17.23
N ASP A 60 12.33 -2.44 -18.01
CA ASP A 60 13.76 -2.15 -17.83
C ASP A 60 14.20 -0.82 -18.47
N GLY A 61 13.30 -0.15 -19.20
CA GLY A 61 13.56 1.12 -19.87
C GLY A 61 14.42 1.00 -21.14
N ALA A 62 14.81 -0.20 -21.56
CA ALA A 62 15.66 -0.40 -22.75
C ALA A 62 14.99 0.04 -24.06
N ASP A 63 13.66 0.03 -24.11
CA ASP A 63 12.85 0.49 -25.23
C ASP A 63 12.49 1.97 -25.19
N GLY A 64 12.93 2.72 -24.18
CA GLY A 64 12.70 4.15 -24.01
C GLY A 64 11.30 4.52 -23.54
N ARG A 65 10.44 3.57 -23.18
CA ARG A 65 9.07 3.83 -22.68
C ARG A 65 9.07 4.21 -21.21
N CYS A 66 9.64 5.38 -20.92
CA CYS A 66 9.79 5.90 -19.57
C CYS A 66 9.36 7.36 -19.46
N ILE A 67 8.86 7.75 -18.30
CA ILE A 67 8.54 9.12 -17.92
C ILE A 67 9.18 9.47 -16.58
N PRO A 68 9.42 10.73 -16.26
CA PRO A 68 9.84 11.13 -14.92
C PRO A 68 8.78 10.77 -13.87
N SER A 69 9.21 10.23 -12.73
CA SER A 69 8.29 10.03 -11.60
C SER A 69 7.86 11.37 -10.99
N PRO A 70 6.58 11.61 -10.74
CA PRO A 70 6.13 12.83 -10.05
C PRO A 70 6.55 12.87 -8.57
N SER A 71 6.79 11.74 -7.92
CA SER A 71 7.20 11.65 -6.52
C SER A 71 8.70 11.42 -6.34
N ALA A 72 9.37 10.82 -7.34
CA ALA A 72 10.82 10.60 -7.36
C ALA A 72 11.39 11.13 -8.68
N GLN A 73 11.35 12.42 -8.89
CA GLN A 73 11.53 13.13 -10.18
C GLN A 73 12.81 12.78 -10.96
N TYR A 74 13.84 12.30 -10.29
CA TYR A 74 15.12 11.90 -10.90
C TYR A 74 15.19 10.42 -11.26
N ILE A 75 14.19 9.60 -10.86
CA ILE A 75 14.11 8.17 -11.19
C ILE A 75 13.00 7.97 -12.22
N PRO A 76 13.27 7.34 -13.37
CA PRO A 76 12.26 7.13 -14.38
C PRO A 76 11.27 6.03 -14.00
N LEU A 77 9.99 6.25 -14.32
CA LEU A 77 8.95 5.24 -14.36
C LEU A 77 8.93 4.63 -15.76
N CYS A 78 9.18 3.33 -15.89
CA CYS A 78 9.24 2.65 -17.18
C CYS A 78 8.13 1.62 -17.35
N ALA A 79 7.56 1.59 -18.55
CA ALA A 79 6.43 0.74 -18.91
C ALA A 79 6.87 -0.70 -19.19
N GLY A 80 6.07 -1.66 -18.70
CA GLY A 80 6.19 -3.09 -18.97
C GLY A 80 4.83 -3.78 -19.02
N ASN A 81 4.84 -5.10 -19.13
CA ASN A 81 3.63 -5.94 -19.09
C ASN A 81 3.77 -6.99 -17.97
N THR A 82 4.05 -6.54 -16.77
CA THR A 82 4.33 -7.39 -15.61
C THR A 82 3.23 -7.35 -14.56
N GLY A 83 2.14 -6.60 -14.82
CA GLY A 83 0.97 -6.60 -13.95
C GLY A 83 0.18 -7.90 -14.07
N SER A 84 -0.50 -8.28 -12.99
CA SER A 84 -1.31 -9.50 -12.94
C SER A 84 -2.53 -9.39 -12.02
N LEU A 85 -3.46 -10.32 -12.21
CA LEU A 85 -4.53 -10.64 -11.28
C LEU A 85 -4.35 -12.08 -10.84
N ILE A 86 -4.17 -12.31 -9.56
CA ILE A 86 -4.12 -13.65 -8.97
C ILE A 86 -5.33 -13.91 -8.09
N ARG A 87 -5.61 -15.18 -7.79
CA ARG A 87 -6.56 -15.59 -6.76
C ARG A 87 -5.96 -16.65 -5.84
N ILE A 88 -6.42 -16.64 -4.60
CA ILE A 88 -6.21 -17.71 -3.63
C ILE A 88 -7.58 -18.34 -3.39
N THR A 89 -7.72 -19.61 -3.75
CA THR A 89 -8.97 -20.36 -3.57
C THR A 89 -9.23 -20.68 -2.10
N PRO A 90 -10.46 -21.03 -1.68
CA PRO A 90 -10.76 -21.36 -0.29
C PRO A 90 -9.94 -22.52 0.31
N ASP A 91 -9.40 -23.40 -0.54
CA ASP A 91 -8.47 -24.47 -0.16
C ASP A 91 -7.00 -24.04 -0.17
N GLY A 92 -6.73 -22.73 -0.36
CA GLY A 92 -5.39 -22.14 -0.28
C GLY A 92 -4.54 -22.25 -1.55
N GLN A 93 -5.11 -22.65 -2.69
CA GLN A 93 -4.35 -22.75 -3.95
C GLN A 93 -4.21 -21.38 -4.61
N ARG A 94 -2.96 -20.95 -4.90
CA ARG A 94 -2.68 -19.74 -5.67
C ARG A 94 -2.76 -20.02 -7.18
N GLN A 95 -3.46 -19.15 -7.92
CA GLN A 95 -3.66 -19.25 -9.36
C GLN A 95 -3.56 -17.87 -10.01
N THR A 96 -2.88 -17.76 -11.14
CA THR A 96 -2.91 -16.55 -11.97
C THR A 96 -4.19 -16.55 -12.81
N VAL A 97 -4.97 -15.49 -12.70
CA VAL A 97 -6.25 -15.29 -13.41
C VAL A 97 -6.02 -14.53 -14.71
N LEU A 98 -5.33 -13.39 -14.62
CA LEU A 98 -4.87 -12.58 -15.75
C LEU A 98 -3.38 -12.30 -15.57
N ASP A 99 -2.63 -12.32 -16.65
CA ASP A 99 -1.21 -12.01 -16.70
C ASP A 99 -0.91 -11.02 -17.83
N ASN A 100 0.34 -10.58 -17.90
CA ASN A 100 0.81 -9.67 -18.95
C ASN A 100 0.00 -8.36 -19.03
N LEU A 101 -0.56 -7.92 -17.91
CA LEU A 101 -1.23 -6.64 -17.83
C LEU A 101 -0.21 -5.49 -17.82
N PRO A 102 -0.52 -4.33 -18.42
CA PRO A 102 0.38 -3.20 -18.44
C PRO A 102 0.70 -2.73 -17.02
N SER A 103 1.96 -2.36 -16.83
CA SER A 103 2.51 -1.89 -15.57
C SER A 103 3.50 -0.78 -15.78
N LEU A 104 3.74 0.02 -14.74
CA LEU A 104 4.69 1.12 -14.71
C LEU A 104 5.37 1.08 -13.34
N ALA A 105 6.70 1.17 -13.28
CA ALA A 105 7.41 1.21 -12.00
C ALA A 105 8.75 1.94 -12.13
N LEU A 106 9.32 2.36 -11.00
CA LEU A 106 10.64 2.96 -10.94
C LEU A 106 11.69 1.95 -11.43
N THR A 107 12.56 2.37 -12.33
CA THR A 107 13.58 1.51 -12.91
C THR A 107 14.96 1.90 -12.38
N PRO A 108 15.81 0.94 -11.98
CA PRO A 108 15.66 -0.52 -12.12
C PRO A 108 15.02 -1.25 -10.92
N SER A 109 14.56 -0.55 -9.88
CA SER A 109 14.13 -1.16 -8.62
C SER A 109 12.81 -1.93 -8.72
N GLY A 110 11.93 -1.58 -9.66
CA GLY A 110 10.56 -2.09 -9.72
C GLY A 110 9.67 -1.57 -8.59
N GLU A 111 10.07 -0.48 -7.94
CA GLU A 111 9.38 0.15 -6.82
C GLU A 111 8.21 1.00 -7.28
N GLN A 112 7.26 1.25 -6.37
CA GLN A 112 6.10 2.13 -6.59
C GLN A 112 5.29 1.77 -7.84
N GLY A 113 5.01 0.50 -8.05
CA GLY A 113 4.29 0.03 -9.23
C GLY A 113 2.92 0.69 -9.42
N ALA A 114 2.61 1.06 -10.67
CA ALA A 114 1.28 1.38 -11.17
C ALA A 114 0.91 0.40 -12.27
N GLY A 115 -0.37 0.00 -12.29
CA GLY A 115 -0.88 -1.06 -13.15
C GLY A 115 -2.21 -1.52 -12.61
N PRO A 116 -2.52 -2.82 -12.53
CA PRO A 116 -3.67 -3.33 -11.80
C PRO A 116 -3.68 -2.83 -10.35
N ALA A 117 -4.50 -1.80 -10.05
CA ALA A 117 -4.46 -1.06 -8.80
C ALA A 117 -5.47 -1.60 -7.77
N ASP A 118 -6.73 -1.78 -8.15
CA ASP A 118 -7.76 -2.26 -7.25
C ASP A 118 -8.78 -3.15 -7.96
N ILE A 119 -9.50 -3.97 -7.19
CA ILE A 119 -10.48 -4.93 -7.67
C ILE A 119 -11.68 -4.96 -6.74
N LYS A 120 -12.88 -4.96 -7.30
CA LYS A 120 -14.15 -5.11 -6.56
C LYS A 120 -15.12 -6.00 -7.31
N PHE A 121 -16.08 -6.52 -6.56
CA PHE A 121 -17.22 -7.23 -7.09
C PHE A 121 -18.51 -6.46 -6.78
N ASP A 122 -19.43 -6.37 -7.75
CA ASP A 122 -20.77 -5.85 -7.48
C ASP A 122 -21.64 -6.92 -6.78
N ALA A 123 -22.81 -6.51 -6.34
CA ALA A 123 -23.77 -7.41 -5.69
C ALA A 123 -24.27 -8.56 -6.59
N LYS A 124 -24.06 -8.47 -7.91
CA LYS A 124 -24.41 -9.49 -8.90
C LYS A 124 -23.24 -10.46 -9.16
N GLY A 125 -22.08 -10.21 -8.53
CA GLY A 125 -20.86 -11.00 -8.68
C GLY A 125 -20.04 -10.66 -9.92
N ASN A 126 -20.31 -9.54 -10.61
CA ASN A 126 -19.45 -9.07 -11.68
C ASN A 126 -18.18 -8.46 -11.10
N MET A 127 -17.05 -8.76 -11.75
CA MET A 127 -15.73 -8.25 -11.36
C MET A 127 -15.38 -6.97 -12.11
N TYR A 128 -14.79 -6.03 -11.38
CA TYR A 128 -14.27 -4.78 -11.93
C TYR A 128 -12.84 -4.59 -11.51
N LEU A 129 -11.99 -4.15 -12.45
CA LEU A 129 -10.55 -3.92 -12.27
C LEU A 129 -10.23 -2.47 -12.59
N LEU A 130 -9.54 -1.80 -11.66
CA LEU A 130 -8.99 -0.46 -11.85
C LEU A 130 -7.50 -0.57 -12.18
N THR A 131 -7.03 0.26 -13.11
CA THR A 131 -5.59 0.41 -13.40
C THR A 131 -5.15 1.85 -13.10
N GLY A 132 -3.97 1.99 -12.49
CA GLY A 132 -3.31 3.29 -12.25
C GLY A 132 -2.38 3.67 -13.39
N VAL A 133 -1.92 4.93 -13.43
CA VAL A 133 -0.93 5.42 -14.40
C VAL A 133 0.24 6.16 -13.75
N ALA A 134 0.06 6.71 -12.54
CA ALA A 134 1.09 7.32 -11.70
C ALA A 134 1.97 8.37 -12.42
N GLY A 135 1.40 9.23 -13.24
CA GLY A 135 2.14 10.26 -13.95
C GLY A 135 1.29 11.16 -14.83
N ASN A 136 1.94 11.90 -15.73
CA ASN A 136 1.24 12.74 -16.69
C ASN A 136 0.45 11.85 -17.67
N PRO A 137 -0.90 11.93 -17.70
CA PRO A 137 -1.74 11.03 -18.49
C PRO A 137 -1.54 11.20 -20.01
N THR A 138 -1.05 12.36 -20.49
CA THR A 138 -0.77 12.59 -21.92
C THR A 138 0.37 11.72 -22.44
N SER A 139 1.23 11.24 -21.55
CA SER A 139 2.36 10.36 -21.91
C SER A 139 1.92 8.90 -22.08
N ARG A 140 0.75 8.52 -21.56
CA ARG A 140 0.24 7.15 -21.56
C ARG A 140 0.18 6.52 -22.96
N ASP A 141 -0.46 7.23 -23.90
CA ASP A 141 -0.69 6.74 -25.25
C ASP A 141 0.46 7.07 -26.22
N THR A 142 1.39 7.92 -25.81
CA THR A 142 2.51 8.40 -26.63
C THR A 142 3.82 7.74 -26.22
N VAL A 143 4.43 8.21 -25.15
CA VAL A 143 5.75 7.74 -24.70
C VAL A 143 5.69 6.34 -24.12
N LEU A 144 4.67 6.05 -23.29
CA LEU A 144 4.56 4.78 -22.60
C LEU A 144 3.95 3.67 -23.47
N GLY A 145 3.05 4.01 -24.40
CA GLY A 145 2.35 3.05 -25.25
C GLY A 145 1.52 2.04 -24.42
N THR A 146 0.86 2.50 -23.37
CA THR A 146 0.09 1.67 -22.41
C THR A 146 -1.35 2.17 -22.30
N PRO A 147 -2.17 2.08 -23.35
CA PRO A 147 -3.51 2.67 -23.40
C PRO A 147 -4.49 2.10 -22.37
N GLU A 148 -4.18 0.97 -21.74
CA GLU A 148 -5.01 0.34 -20.72
C GLU A 148 -4.74 0.86 -19.29
N LEU A 149 -3.69 1.66 -19.06
CA LEU A 149 -3.47 2.32 -17.78
C LEU A 149 -4.46 3.47 -17.55
N GLY A 150 -4.80 3.72 -16.31
CA GLY A 150 -5.72 4.81 -15.92
C GLY A 150 -7.19 4.56 -16.29
N LYS A 151 -7.63 3.30 -16.29
CA LYS A 151 -8.99 2.90 -16.70
C LYS A 151 -9.68 2.02 -15.66
N LEU A 152 -11.02 2.08 -15.67
CA LEU A 152 -11.87 1.10 -15.00
C LEU A 152 -12.42 0.12 -16.04
N PHE A 153 -12.28 -1.18 -15.76
CA PHE A 153 -12.72 -2.27 -16.61
C PHE A 153 -13.75 -3.15 -15.92
N LYS A 154 -14.68 -3.70 -16.69
CA LYS A 154 -15.40 -4.91 -16.34
C LYS A 154 -14.61 -6.12 -16.85
N VAL A 155 -14.46 -7.14 -15.99
CA VAL A 155 -13.67 -8.35 -16.27
C VAL A 155 -14.61 -9.52 -16.54
N ASP A 156 -14.42 -10.21 -17.67
CA ASP A 156 -14.99 -11.52 -17.91
C ASP A 156 -13.94 -12.61 -17.62
N LEU A 157 -14.13 -13.33 -16.53
CA LEU A 157 -13.21 -14.38 -16.09
C LEU A 157 -13.20 -15.62 -17.02
N ASN A 158 -14.29 -15.86 -17.78
CA ASN A 158 -14.37 -17.02 -18.66
C ASN A 158 -13.56 -16.81 -19.93
N THR A 159 -13.67 -15.61 -20.51
CA THR A 159 -12.96 -15.22 -21.74
C THR A 159 -11.63 -14.54 -21.45
N LYS A 160 -11.35 -14.20 -20.18
CA LYS A 160 -10.20 -13.40 -19.73
C LYS A 160 -10.11 -12.05 -20.45
N SER A 161 -11.27 -11.45 -20.76
CA SER A 161 -11.32 -10.17 -21.46
C SER A 161 -11.64 -9.02 -20.53
N LEU A 162 -11.11 -7.83 -20.88
CA LEU A 162 -11.34 -6.56 -20.23
C LEU A 162 -12.19 -5.67 -21.13
N THR A 163 -13.35 -5.21 -20.61
CA THR A 163 -14.19 -4.21 -21.27
C THR A 163 -14.04 -2.89 -20.57
N SER A 164 -13.49 -1.87 -21.24
CA SER A 164 -13.33 -0.53 -20.67
C SER A 164 -14.68 0.12 -20.42
N LEU A 165 -14.92 0.56 -19.19
CA LEU A 165 -16.09 1.32 -18.78
C LEU A 165 -15.81 2.82 -18.73
N ALA A 166 -14.59 3.18 -18.31
CA ALA A 166 -14.19 4.57 -18.15
C ALA A 166 -12.67 4.72 -18.39
N ASP A 167 -12.29 5.80 -19.05
CA ASP A 167 -10.91 6.23 -19.22
C ASP A 167 -10.67 7.47 -18.35
N LEU A 168 -10.20 7.24 -17.11
CA LEU A 168 -9.98 8.26 -16.11
C LEU A 168 -8.77 9.14 -16.45
N ALA A 169 -7.73 8.55 -17.05
CA ALA A 169 -6.56 9.28 -17.50
C ALA A 169 -6.88 10.27 -18.65
N LEU A 170 -7.75 9.86 -19.60
CA LEU A 170 -8.24 10.75 -20.63
C LEU A 170 -9.13 11.85 -20.04
N TYR A 171 -10.03 11.46 -19.10
CA TYR A 171 -10.90 12.42 -18.43
C TYR A 171 -10.09 13.49 -17.68
N GLU A 172 -9.01 13.11 -17.01
CA GLU A 172 -8.09 14.06 -16.37
C GLU A 172 -7.36 14.95 -17.40
N THR A 173 -6.90 14.37 -18.51
CA THR A 173 -6.26 15.12 -19.60
C THR A 173 -7.17 16.22 -20.14
N GLU A 174 -8.46 15.94 -20.28
CA GLU A 174 -9.44 16.87 -20.88
C GLU A 174 -9.98 17.90 -19.89
N ASN A 175 -10.00 17.59 -18.59
CA ASN A 175 -10.72 18.41 -17.60
C ASN A 175 -9.82 19.02 -16.53
N ASN A 176 -8.61 18.47 -16.28
CA ASN A 176 -7.74 18.85 -15.15
C ASN A 176 -8.56 19.05 -13.87
N THR A 177 -9.03 17.96 -13.30
CA THR A 177 -10.20 17.93 -12.41
C THR A 177 -10.00 18.64 -11.07
N ASP A 178 -8.77 18.76 -10.59
CA ASP A 178 -8.42 19.55 -9.38
C ASP A 178 -7.84 20.93 -9.70
N GLY A 179 -7.50 21.20 -10.98
CA GLY A 179 -6.91 22.46 -11.43
C GLY A 179 -5.43 22.62 -11.07
N SER A 180 -4.76 21.55 -10.66
CA SER A 180 -3.33 21.52 -10.33
C SER A 180 -2.47 20.99 -11.48
N ASP A 181 -1.32 20.39 -11.17
CA ASP A 181 -0.46 19.70 -12.13
C ASP A 181 -1.22 18.55 -12.79
N LEU A 182 -1.05 18.37 -14.10
CA LEU A 182 -1.72 17.32 -14.86
C LEU A 182 -1.08 15.95 -14.55
N ILE A 183 -1.56 15.31 -13.50
CA ILE A 183 -1.14 14.00 -13.00
C ILE A 183 -2.37 13.17 -12.75
N SER A 184 -2.36 11.90 -13.15
CA SER A 184 -3.41 10.92 -12.85
C SER A 184 -2.79 9.67 -12.25
N ASN A 185 -3.44 9.13 -11.23
CA ASN A 185 -3.16 7.84 -10.64
C ASN A 185 -4.42 7.27 -9.98
N PRO A 186 -5.39 6.75 -10.78
CA PRO A 186 -6.52 6.02 -10.21
C PRO A 186 -6.00 4.90 -9.31
N TYR A 187 -6.31 4.99 -8.01
CA TYR A 187 -5.65 4.17 -7.00
C TYR A 187 -6.57 3.10 -6.41
N SER A 188 -7.78 3.48 -6.06
CA SER A 188 -8.77 2.60 -5.44
C SER A 188 -10.18 3.05 -5.81
N PHE A 189 -11.17 2.16 -5.63
CA PHE A 189 -12.57 2.49 -5.89
C PHE A 189 -13.51 1.73 -4.97
N GLU A 190 -14.74 2.23 -4.83
CA GLU A 190 -15.81 1.60 -4.08
C GLU A 190 -17.09 1.54 -4.94
N ILE A 191 -17.87 0.46 -4.82
CA ILE A 191 -19.12 0.27 -5.56
C ILE A 191 -20.31 0.51 -4.64
N MET A 192 -21.15 1.50 -5.00
CA MET A 192 -22.44 1.74 -4.35
C MET A 192 -23.57 1.61 -5.38
N GLY A 193 -24.34 0.54 -5.30
CA GLY A 193 -25.36 0.23 -6.30
C GLY A 193 -24.75 -0.05 -7.67
N ASP A 194 -25.15 0.72 -8.69
CA ASP A 194 -24.64 0.61 -10.05
C ASP A 194 -23.60 1.70 -10.39
N ILE A 195 -22.95 2.28 -9.38
CA ILE A 195 -21.93 3.34 -9.52
C ILE A 195 -20.63 2.92 -8.84
N ALA A 196 -19.50 3.08 -9.54
CA ALA A 196 -18.18 3.03 -8.96
C ALA A 196 -17.71 4.45 -8.62
N TYR A 197 -17.28 4.68 -7.38
CA TYR A 197 -16.61 5.90 -6.92
C TYR A 197 -15.12 5.65 -6.92
N VAL A 198 -14.41 6.28 -7.86
CA VAL A 198 -12.97 6.07 -8.07
C VAL A 198 -12.20 7.23 -7.50
N ILE A 199 -11.22 6.94 -6.64
CA ILE A 199 -10.23 7.93 -6.21
C ILE A 199 -9.07 7.96 -7.20
N ASP A 200 -8.70 9.17 -7.57
CA ASP A 200 -7.46 9.46 -8.29
C ASP A 200 -6.51 10.22 -7.37
N GLY A 201 -5.42 9.54 -6.94
CA GLY A 201 -4.42 10.12 -6.05
C GLY A 201 -3.56 11.17 -6.73
N GLY A 202 -3.41 11.12 -8.05
CA GLY A 202 -2.69 12.13 -8.83
C GLY A 202 -3.53 13.39 -9.06
N ALA A 203 -4.79 13.21 -9.42
CA ALA A 203 -5.74 14.30 -9.65
C ALA A 203 -6.44 14.79 -8.36
N ASN A 204 -6.15 14.23 -7.20
CA ASN A 204 -6.72 14.59 -5.88
C ASN A 204 -8.25 14.62 -5.84
N THR A 205 -8.92 13.71 -6.53
CA THR A 205 -10.38 13.75 -6.72
C THR A 205 -11.05 12.40 -6.46
N ILE A 206 -12.39 12.47 -6.25
CA ILE A 206 -13.30 11.35 -6.50
C ILE A 206 -14.04 11.63 -7.80
N SER A 207 -14.07 10.61 -8.67
CA SER A 207 -14.96 10.56 -9.82
C SER A 207 -15.95 9.42 -9.67
N LYS A 208 -17.19 9.61 -10.12
CA LYS A 208 -18.18 8.54 -10.23
C LYS A 208 -18.28 8.04 -11.66
N VAL A 209 -18.40 6.72 -11.81
CA VAL A 209 -18.50 6.00 -13.09
C VAL A 209 -19.69 5.09 -13.03
N GLY A 210 -20.59 5.16 -14.02
CA GLY A 210 -21.67 4.18 -14.16
C GLY A 210 -21.11 2.81 -14.55
N LEU A 211 -21.53 1.74 -13.86
CA LEU A 211 -21.10 0.36 -14.17
C LEU A 211 -21.66 -0.15 -15.50
N ASP A 212 -22.56 0.60 -16.11
CA ASP A 212 -23.08 0.39 -17.48
C ASP A 212 -22.26 1.12 -18.56
N GLY A 213 -21.21 1.85 -18.17
CA GLY A 213 -20.39 2.65 -19.08
C GLY A 213 -21.02 4.01 -19.43
N SER A 214 -21.99 4.51 -18.66
CA SER A 214 -22.72 5.77 -18.95
C SER A 214 -21.86 7.04 -18.78
N GLY A 215 -20.58 6.92 -18.45
CA GLY A 215 -19.62 8.03 -18.42
C GLY A 215 -19.01 8.30 -17.05
N ILE A 216 -18.19 9.36 -17.02
CA ILE A 216 -17.42 9.81 -15.84
C ILE A 216 -17.92 11.17 -15.41
N GLN A 217 -18.05 11.41 -14.12
CA GLN A 217 -18.36 12.71 -13.56
C GLN A 217 -17.54 12.94 -12.28
N LYS A 218 -16.85 14.08 -12.18
CA LYS A 218 -16.21 14.51 -10.93
C LYS A 218 -17.25 14.63 -9.82
N VAL A 219 -16.95 14.08 -8.65
CA VAL A 219 -17.73 14.24 -7.42
C VAL A 219 -17.16 15.39 -6.63
N VAL A 220 -15.90 15.28 -6.16
CA VAL A 220 -15.21 16.30 -5.37
C VAL A 220 -13.72 16.34 -5.70
N ALA A 221 -13.08 17.48 -5.42
CA ALA A 221 -11.63 17.60 -5.27
C ALA A 221 -11.30 17.79 -3.78
N PHE A 222 -10.24 17.12 -3.31
CA PHE A 222 -9.85 17.20 -1.90
C PHE A 222 -9.11 18.49 -1.58
N PRO A 223 -9.28 19.03 -0.36
CA PRO A 223 -8.58 20.22 0.07
C PRO A 223 -7.09 19.90 0.25
N VAL A 224 -6.25 20.82 -0.22
CA VAL A 224 -4.81 20.76 0.00
C VAL A 224 -4.46 20.67 1.48
N LEU A 225 -3.34 20.03 1.81
CA LEU A 225 -2.76 20.02 3.14
C LEU A 225 -1.87 21.26 3.30
N GLN A 226 -2.05 21.99 4.39
CA GLN A 226 -1.17 23.09 4.80
C GLN A 226 -0.38 22.67 6.02
N THR A 227 0.93 22.61 5.90
CA THR A 227 1.83 22.17 6.97
C THR A 227 2.80 23.27 7.35
N ASP A 228 3.03 23.43 8.65
CA ASP A 228 4.07 24.32 9.19
C ASP A 228 5.44 23.87 8.66
N PRO A 229 6.25 24.75 8.05
CA PRO A 229 7.58 24.42 7.56
C PRO A 229 8.49 23.75 8.60
N SER A 230 8.31 24.08 9.90
CA SER A 230 9.09 23.47 10.99
C SER A 230 8.82 21.98 11.21
N LYS A 231 7.70 21.46 10.68
CA LYS A 231 7.34 20.03 10.72
C LYS A 231 7.87 19.24 9.53
N LEU A 232 8.47 19.93 8.54
CA LEU A 232 8.93 19.30 7.32
C LEU A 232 10.39 18.91 7.46
N GLU A 233 10.65 17.64 7.31
CA GLU A 233 11.98 17.09 7.19
C GLU A 233 12.20 16.72 5.73
N PHE A 234 13.16 17.34 5.07
CA PHE A 234 13.54 17.01 3.70
C PHE A 234 14.75 16.08 3.69
N PRO A 235 14.80 15.10 2.78
CA PRO A 235 15.97 14.25 2.65
C PRO A 235 17.20 15.07 2.26
N SER A 236 18.35 14.67 2.76
CA SER A 236 19.63 15.19 2.28
C SER A 236 19.80 14.73 0.84
N MET A 237 19.73 15.66 -0.12
CA MET A 237 19.97 15.33 -1.53
C MET A 237 21.41 14.85 -1.72
N PRO A 238 21.64 13.76 -2.48
CA PRO A 238 23.00 13.39 -2.86
C PRO A 238 23.64 14.52 -3.69
N PRO A 239 24.98 14.66 -3.64
CA PRO A 239 25.68 15.67 -4.44
C PRO A 239 25.32 15.59 -5.92
N ALA A 240 25.13 16.74 -6.57
CA ALA A 240 24.88 16.79 -8.00
C ALA A 240 26.03 16.10 -8.76
N GLY A 241 25.75 15.03 -9.48
CA GLY A 241 26.72 14.18 -10.18
C GLY A 241 26.73 12.72 -9.77
N GLU A 242 26.10 12.35 -8.65
CA GLU A 242 25.96 10.95 -8.22
C GLU A 242 24.61 10.33 -8.63
N ILE A 243 23.77 11.07 -9.34
CA ILE A 243 22.46 10.60 -9.80
C ILE A 243 22.66 9.99 -11.20
N PRO A 244 22.50 8.69 -11.39
CA PRO A 244 22.53 8.08 -12.72
C PRO A 244 21.43 8.67 -13.61
N GLY A 245 21.81 9.34 -14.68
CA GLY A 245 20.88 9.96 -15.63
C GLY A 245 20.50 11.42 -15.36
N GLY A 246 21.18 12.11 -14.43
CA GLY A 246 20.86 13.49 -13.99
C GLY A 246 21.22 14.62 -14.96
N GLU A 247 21.42 14.36 -16.26
CA GLU A 247 21.59 15.41 -17.27
C GLU A 247 20.25 15.70 -17.97
N ASN A 248 19.68 16.88 -17.63
CA ASN A 248 18.54 17.50 -18.30
C ASN A 248 17.14 16.92 -18.03
N ILE A 249 16.58 17.19 -16.87
CA ILE A 249 15.12 17.15 -16.67
C ILE A 249 14.56 18.55 -16.92
N PRO A 250 13.81 18.80 -18.01
CA PRO A 250 13.12 20.07 -18.20
C PRO A 250 11.87 20.14 -17.32
N GLY A 251 11.84 21.09 -16.42
CA GLY A 251 10.60 21.65 -15.89
C GLY A 251 9.94 20.97 -14.72
N GLY A 252 10.62 20.87 -13.58
CA GLY A 252 9.99 20.56 -12.31
C GLY A 252 10.77 21.24 -11.18
N GLY A 253 10.21 22.32 -10.65
CA GLY A 253 10.91 23.23 -9.73
C GLY A 253 11.05 22.72 -8.32
N LEU A 254 11.92 21.72 -8.08
CA LEU A 254 12.61 21.66 -6.79
C LEU A 254 13.85 22.57 -6.86
N PRO A 255 14.18 23.33 -5.79
CA PRO A 255 15.37 24.17 -5.78
C PRO A 255 16.60 23.32 -6.05
N ALA A 256 17.46 23.77 -6.96
CA ALA A 256 18.72 23.10 -7.27
C ALA A 256 19.54 22.84 -5.99
N PRO A 257 20.18 21.64 -5.86
CA PRO A 257 21.07 21.35 -4.74
C PRO A 257 22.19 22.40 -4.70
N GLY A 258 22.32 23.10 -3.59
CA GLY A 258 23.42 24.05 -3.36
C GLY A 258 23.01 25.53 -3.31
N THR A 259 21.80 25.92 -3.67
CA THR A 259 21.28 27.21 -3.22
C THR A 259 20.71 26.99 -1.83
N GLY A 260 21.49 27.31 -0.81
CA GLY A 260 21.04 27.20 0.57
C GLY A 260 19.68 27.88 0.73
N VAL A 261 18.62 27.09 0.84
CA VAL A 261 17.33 27.56 1.32
C VAL A 261 17.48 27.78 2.83
N THR A 262 18.15 28.85 3.19
CA THR A 262 18.19 29.40 4.55
C THR A 262 17.05 30.38 4.79
N ALA A 263 16.05 30.38 3.93
CA ALA A 263 14.80 31.07 4.20
C ALA A 263 13.76 30.03 4.63
N VAL A 264 13.65 29.78 5.93
CA VAL A 264 12.41 29.30 6.51
C VAL A 264 11.35 30.30 6.07
N GLN A 265 10.51 29.90 5.10
CA GLN A 265 9.36 30.73 4.75
C GLN A 265 8.42 30.66 5.94
N ASP A 266 8.12 31.81 6.53
CA ASP A 266 7.16 31.94 7.64
C ASP A 266 5.70 31.65 7.23
N PHE A 267 5.51 31.01 6.07
CA PHE A 267 4.19 30.68 5.52
C PHE A 267 3.98 29.16 5.49
N PRO A 268 2.76 28.67 5.79
CA PRO A 268 2.42 27.29 5.61
C PRO A 268 2.72 26.82 4.17
N ILE A 269 3.39 25.68 4.03
CA ILE A 269 3.60 25.05 2.73
C ILE A 269 2.38 24.21 2.40
N THR A 270 1.92 24.32 1.16
CA THR A 270 0.73 23.65 0.66
C THR A 270 1.13 22.40 -0.12
N PHE A 271 0.50 21.25 0.22
CA PHE A 271 0.69 19.98 -0.44
C PHE A 271 -0.63 19.44 -0.98
N GLN A 272 -0.54 18.60 -2.00
CA GLN A 272 -1.68 17.82 -2.48
C GLN A 272 -2.09 16.77 -1.46
N SER A 273 -3.38 16.43 -1.43
CA SER A 273 -3.97 15.46 -0.51
C SER A 273 -3.51 14.01 -0.80
N VAL A 274 -3.44 13.65 -2.08
CA VAL A 274 -3.16 12.28 -2.56
C VAL A 274 -4.06 11.24 -1.90
N PRO A 275 -5.38 11.25 -2.18
CA PRO A 275 -6.28 10.24 -1.64
C PRO A 275 -5.95 8.86 -2.20
N THR A 276 -5.91 7.84 -1.34
CA THR A 276 -5.45 6.49 -1.68
C THR A 276 -6.41 5.38 -1.30
N ALA A 277 -7.31 5.59 -0.34
CA ALA A 277 -8.24 4.55 0.09
C ALA A 277 -9.65 5.08 0.20
N ILE A 278 -10.63 4.26 -0.22
CA ILE A 278 -12.06 4.60 -0.14
C ILE A 278 -12.86 3.37 0.31
N THR A 279 -13.87 3.60 1.13
CA THR A 279 -14.85 2.60 1.53
C THR A 279 -16.18 3.24 1.84
N THR A 280 -17.27 2.47 1.77
CA THR A 280 -18.59 2.93 2.18
C THR A 280 -18.74 2.89 3.71
N ALA A 281 -19.11 4.02 4.31
CA ALA A 281 -19.41 4.09 5.72
C ALA A 281 -20.80 3.52 6.03
N PRO A 282 -21.09 3.11 7.29
CA PRO A 282 -22.40 2.56 7.68
C PRO A 282 -23.58 3.50 7.48
N ASP A 283 -23.36 4.81 7.40
CA ASP A 283 -24.36 5.84 7.13
C ASP A 283 -24.58 6.13 5.64
N GLY A 284 -23.85 5.42 4.75
CA GLY A 284 -23.94 5.59 3.29
C GLY A 284 -23.06 6.71 2.73
N THR A 285 -22.25 7.38 3.55
CA THR A 285 -21.20 8.27 3.06
C THR A 285 -19.97 7.48 2.60
N LEU A 286 -19.07 8.14 1.88
CA LEU A 286 -17.77 7.58 1.49
C LEU A 286 -16.72 8.02 2.51
N THR A 287 -15.97 7.08 3.07
CA THR A 287 -14.79 7.37 3.89
C THR A 287 -13.55 7.27 3.02
N VAL A 288 -12.73 8.32 3.02
CA VAL A 288 -11.54 8.45 2.19
C VAL A 288 -10.33 8.79 3.05
N ALA A 289 -9.24 8.06 2.88
CA ALA A 289 -7.96 8.34 3.52
C ALA A 289 -6.94 8.88 2.52
N GLU A 290 -6.07 9.79 2.99
CA GLU A 290 -5.01 10.39 2.19
C GLU A 290 -3.63 9.84 2.55
N TYR A 291 -2.75 9.81 1.54
CA TYR A 291 -1.33 9.48 1.69
C TYR A 291 -0.50 10.70 2.03
N SER A 292 -0.89 11.86 1.53
CA SER A 292 -0.15 13.12 1.43
C SER A 292 0.98 13.09 0.39
N TYR A 293 1.36 14.29 -0.08
CA TYR A 293 2.43 14.44 -1.08
C TYR A 293 3.80 14.59 -0.41
N PHE A 294 4.88 14.35 -1.19
CA PHE A 294 6.26 14.58 -0.75
C PHE A 294 6.43 15.97 -0.10
N PRO A 295 7.09 16.11 1.05
CA PRO A 295 7.96 15.13 1.71
C PRO A 295 7.26 14.19 2.71
N TYR A 296 5.98 13.90 2.54
CA TYR A 296 5.20 12.96 3.36
C TYR A 296 5.28 13.29 4.86
N PRO A 297 4.77 14.45 5.31
CA PRO A 297 4.89 14.89 6.69
C PRO A 297 4.23 13.90 7.65
N GLU A 298 4.98 13.52 8.69
CA GLU A 298 4.50 12.56 9.68
C GLU A 298 3.35 13.15 10.51
N ASN A 299 2.35 12.33 10.80
CA ASN A 299 1.16 12.69 11.58
C ASN A 299 0.31 13.81 10.97
N GLU A 300 0.41 14.06 9.67
CA GLU A 300 -0.37 15.08 8.98
C GLU A 300 -1.43 14.49 8.01
N ALA A 301 -1.41 13.18 7.73
CA ALA A 301 -2.41 12.53 6.90
C ALA A 301 -3.78 12.47 7.59
N ARG A 302 -4.85 12.65 6.79
CA ARG A 302 -6.23 12.86 7.25
C ARG A 302 -7.16 11.77 6.69
N ILE A 303 -8.32 11.65 7.35
CA ILE A 303 -9.44 10.84 6.85
C ILE A 303 -10.66 11.76 6.70
N PHE A 304 -11.35 11.61 5.58
CA PHE A 304 -12.52 12.39 5.23
C PHE A 304 -13.77 11.53 5.11
N SER A 305 -14.92 12.09 5.43
CA SER A 305 -16.23 11.63 5.02
C SER A 305 -16.69 12.51 3.85
N VAL A 306 -17.22 11.90 2.81
CA VAL A 306 -17.78 12.57 1.63
C VAL A 306 -19.20 12.07 1.41
N ASP A 307 -20.18 12.96 1.45
CA ASP A 307 -21.54 12.62 1.06
C ASP A 307 -21.66 12.67 -0.47
N PRO A 308 -21.91 11.55 -1.14
CA PRO A 308 -21.95 11.50 -2.61
C PRO A 308 -23.16 12.23 -3.22
N ASN A 309 -24.18 12.60 -2.41
CA ASN A 309 -25.36 13.29 -2.86
C ASN A 309 -25.25 14.82 -2.69
N THR A 310 -24.75 15.26 -1.54
CA THR A 310 -24.60 16.70 -1.22
C THR A 310 -23.23 17.24 -1.62
N LEU A 311 -22.26 16.36 -1.88
CA LEU A 311 -20.86 16.66 -2.22
C LEU A 311 -20.10 17.33 -1.04
N GLU A 312 -20.65 17.21 0.17
CA GLU A 312 -20.01 17.75 1.37
C GLU A 312 -18.79 16.89 1.75
N ILE A 313 -17.64 17.53 2.01
CA ILE A 313 -16.44 16.91 2.53
C ILE A 313 -16.25 17.33 3.98
N LYS A 314 -16.06 16.35 4.88
CA LYS A 314 -15.73 16.57 6.29
C LYS A 314 -14.48 15.82 6.66
N GLN A 315 -13.52 16.47 7.28
CA GLN A 315 -12.44 15.76 7.96
C GLN A 315 -13.01 15.10 9.22
N ILE A 316 -12.84 13.78 9.34
CA ILE A 316 -13.33 12.98 10.46
C ILE A 316 -12.23 12.45 11.37
N ALA A 317 -10.99 12.40 10.88
CA ALA A 317 -9.80 12.07 11.66
C ALA A 317 -8.54 12.64 11.00
N ASP A 318 -7.46 12.79 11.78
CA ASP A 318 -6.14 13.27 11.36
C ASP A 318 -5.02 12.61 12.18
N GLY A 319 -3.80 13.10 12.07
CA GLY A 319 -2.68 12.63 12.88
C GLY A 319 -2.19 11.23 12.49
N PHE A 320 -2.27 10.90 11.20
CA PHE A 320 -1.72 9.67 10.63
C PHE A 320 -0.52 9.96 9.71
N THR A 321 0.21 8.91 9.36
CA THR A 321 1.31 8.98 8.40
C THR A 321 0.99 8.05 7.23
N GLN A 322 0.86 8.60 6.02
CA GLN A 322 0.75 7.84 4.77
C GLN A 322 -0.26 6.68 4.83
N LEU A 323 -1.56 7.00 4.83
CA LEU A 323 -2.63 5.99 4.84
C LEU A 323 -2.79 5.36 3.45
N THR A 324 -3.01 4.05 3.40
CA THR A 324 -3.23 3.27 2.17
C THR A 324 -4.45 2.38 2.22
N GLY A 325 -5.16 2.34 3.34
CA GLY A 325 -6.34 1.52 3.47
C GLY A 325 -7.29 2.00 4.55
N VAL A 326 -8.59 1.87 4.30
CA VAL A 326 -9.68 2.06 5.28
C VAL A 326 -10.71 0.96 5.12
N SER A 327 -11.28 0.52 6.24
CA SER A 327 -12.34 -0.49 6.25
C SER A 327 -13.18 -0.35 7.51
N TYR A 328 -14.44 -0.77 7.48
CA TYR A 328 -15.31 -0.83 8.65
C TYR A 328 -15.54 -2.26 9.10
N ASP A 329 -15.60 -2.49 10.42
CA ASP A 329 -16.14 -3.75 10.96
C ASP A 329 -17.68 -3.73 11.00
N ALA A 330 -18.28 -4.89 11.33
CA ALA A 330 -19.73 -5.03 11.41
C ALA A 330 -20.36 -4.15 12.53
N GLU A 331 -19.57 -3.78 13.53
CA GLU A 331 -19.97 -2.89 14.63
C GLU A 331 -19.89 -1.41 14.20
N GLY A 332 -19.32 -1.10 13.03
CA GLY A 332 -19.14 0.23 12.46
C GLY A 332 -17.96 1.00 13.06
N ASN A 333 -16.94 0.30 13.58
CA ASN A 333 -15.66 0.92 13.89
C ASN A 333 -14.85 1.04 12.60
N LEU A 334 -14.16 2.15 12.43
CA LEU A 334 -13.26 2.39 11.31
C LEU A 334 -11.87 1.82 11.61
N TYR A 335 -11.26 1.17 10.63
CA TYR A 335 -9.86 0.75 10.66
C TYR A 335 -9.09 1.50 9.60
N ALA A 336 -7.97 2.09 10.00
CA ALA A 336 -7.04 2.80 9.14
C ALA A 336 -5.72 2.03 9.04
N LEU A 337 -5.25 1.81 7.80
CA LEU A 337 -3.99 1.15 7.51
C LEU A 337 -2.94 2.19 7.16
N GLN A 338 -1.92 2.30 7.98
CA GLN A 338 -0.73 3.12 7.74
C GLN A 338 0.29 2.31 6.95
N HIS A 339 0.76 2.86 5.83
CA HIS A 339 1.77 2.25 4.96
C HIS A 339 3.07 2.02 5.74
N ILE A 340 3.61 3.11 6.27
CA ILE A 340 4.82 3.17 7.08
C ILE A 340 4.55 4.15 8.23
N ASN A 341 5.17 3.92 9.40
CA ASN A 341 4.95 4.74 10.59
C ASN A 341 5.76 6.04 10.56
N THR A 342 6.79 6.11 9.73
CA THR A 342 7.63 7.28 9.49
C THR A 342 7.44 7.79 8.06
N SER A 343 8.04 8.91 7.70
CA SER A 343 8.00 9.40 6.32
C SER A 343 8.75 8.46 5.39
N GLU A 344 8.15 8.11 4.25
CA GLU A 344 8.68 7.13 3.27
C GLU A 344 10.10 7.46 2.80
N TRP A 345 10.46 8.72 2.67
CA TRP A 345 11.78 9.11 2.23
C TRP A 345 12.91 8.81 3.25
N LYS A 346 12.57 8.54 4.52
CA LYS A 346 13.54 8.12 5.55
C LYS A 346 14.07 6.71 5.31
N GLU A 347 13.40 5.96 4.45
CA GLU A 347 13.73 4.60 4.09
C GLU A 347 14.32 4.55 2.70
N ILE A 348 15.64 4.59 2.65
CA ILE A 348 16.40 4.76 1.42
C ILE A 348 16.58 3.41 0.73
N LEU A 349 16.30 3.36 -0.59
CA LEU A 349 16.75 2.28 -1.46
C LEU A 349 18.28 2.35 -1.66
N GLN A 350 19.00 1.37 -1.11
CA GLN A 350 20.41 1.19 -1.38
C GLN A 350 20.63 -0.10 -2.17
N GLY A 351 21.05 0.03 -3.42
CA GLY A 351 21.34 -1.12 -4.28
C GLY A 351 20.14 -2.03 -4.53
N GLY A 352 18.93 -1.50 -4.57
CA GLY A 352 17.69 -2.25 -4.78
C GLY A 352 17.13 -2.91 -3.51
N VAL A 353 17.65 -2.56 -2.33
CA VAL A 353 17.15 -3.03 -1.03
C VAL A 353 16.64 -1.84 -0.24
N VAL A 354 15.45 -1.96 0.33
CA VAL A 354 14.92 -0.97 1.29
C VAL A 354 15.72 -1.06 2.58
N VAL A 355 16.32 0.08 2.98
CA VAL A 355 17.06 0.22 4.23
C VAL A 355 16.28 1.17 5.13
N GLY A 356 15.98 0.75 6.35
CA GLY A 356 15.22 1.53 7.31
C GLY A 356 14.07 0.74 7.94
N ASP A 357 13.25 1.41 8.75
CA ASP A 357 12.07 0.81 9.39
C ASP A 357 10.83 1.06 8.53
N ILE A 358 10.42 0.05 7.77
CA ILE A 358 9.20 0.08 6.93
C ILE A 358 7.97 -0.45 7.66
N SER A 359 7.99 -0.51 8.97
CA SER A 359 6.87 -0.92 9.81
C SER A 359 5.63 -0.05 9.57
N GLY A 360 4.52 -0.69 9.28
CA GLY A 360 3.19 -0.08 9.19
C GLY A 360 2.37 -0.30 10.45
N SER A 361 1.14 0.23 10.46
CA SER A 361 0.19 0.06 11.57
C SER A 361 -1.24 -0.14 11.08
N LEU A 362 -1.98 -1.01 11.76
CA LEU A 362 -3.42 -1.13 11.68
C LEU A 362 -4.04 -0.50 12.93
N ILE A 363 -4.79 0.58 12.75
CA ILE A 363 -5.33 1.42 13.82
C ILE A 363 -6.85 1.37 13.76
N LYS A 364 -7.50 0.99 14.86
CA LYS A 364 -8.94 1.07 15.04
C LYS A 364 -9.33 2.44 15.57
N ILE A 365 -10.39 2.99 14.99
CA ILE A 365 -11.02 4.25 15.41
C ILE A 365 -12.46 3.93 15.82
N GLY A 366 -12.76 4.02 17.10
CA GLY A 366 -14.09 3.82 17.63
C GLY A 366 -15.05 4.93 17.21
N LYS A 367 -16.36 4.67 17.28
CA LYS A 367 -17.41 5.67 16.99
C LYS A 367 -17.34 6.92 17.86
N ASP A 368 -16.70 6.81 19.03
CA ASP A 368 -16.45 7.89 19.98
C ASP A 368 -15.13 8.64 19.70
N GLY A 369 -14.41 8.26 18.62
CA GLY A 369 -13.12 8.81 18.25
C GLY A 369 -11.93 8.23 19.01
N THR A 370 -12.14 7.26 19.91
CA THR A 370 -11.03 6.56 20.58
C THR A 370 -10.18 5.81 19.57
N ARG A 371 -8.86 5.76 19.79
CA ARG A 371 -7.91 5.06 18.91
C ARG A 371 -7.23 3.93 19.65
N GLU A 372 -7.09 2.80 18.96
CA GLU A 372 -6.41 1.61 19.43
C GLU A 372 -5.52 1.08 18.31
N THR A 373 -4.23 0.91 18.57
CA THR A 373 -3.34 0.22 17.62
C THR A 373 -3.56 -1.29 17.76
N ILE A 374 -4.15 -1.89 16.73
CA ILE A 374 -4.43 -3.33 16.68
C ILE A 374 -3.15 -4.10 16.38
N TRP A 375 -2.33 -3.58 15.45
CA TRP A 375 -1.06 -4.18 15.05
C TRP A 375 -0.08 -3.11 14.59
N THR A 376 1.20 -3.26 14.91
CA THR A 376 2.26 -2.38 14.42
C THR A 376 3.55 -3.17 14.22
N GLY A 377 4.27 -2.94 13.13
CA GLY A 377 5.46 -3.68 12.80
C GLY A 377 5.25 -5.20 12.86
N ASN A 378 6.22 -5.95 13.34
CA ASN A 378 6.13 -7.41 13.54
C ASN A 378 5.55 -8.14 12.32
N GLY A 379 6.06 -7.83 11.13
CA GLY A 379 5.62 -8.40 9.85
C GLY A 379 4.57 -7.58 9.09
N LEU A 380 4.00 -6.51 9.66
CA LEU A 380 3.21 -5.52 8.94
C LEU A 380 4.16 -4.39 8.48
N GLU A 381 4.44 -4.34 7.19
CA GLU A 381 5.47 -3.50 6.58
C GLU A 381 5.03 -2.99 5.22
N ALA A 382 5.21 -1.70 4.95
CA ALA A 382 4.90 -1.05 3.67
C ALA A 382 3.59 -1.53 3.02
N ALA A 383 2.52 -1.54 3.81
CA ALA A 383 1.21 -2.08 3.42
C ALA A 383 0.47 -1.15 2.45
N SER A 384 -0.29 -1.70 1.48
CA SER A 384 -0.92 -0.91 0.40
C SER A 384 -2.42 -1.08 0.24
N GLY A 385 -3.06 -2.02 0.91
CA GLY A 385 -4.50 -2.23 0.80
C GLY A 385 -5.03 -3.14 1.88
N ILE A 386 -6.31 -2.99 2.21
CA ILE A 386 -7.00 -3.74 3.27
C ILE A 386 -8.39 -4.19 2.82
N THR A 387 -8.77 -5.39 3.18
CA THR A 387 -10.12 -5.93 2.99
C THR A 387 -10.57 -6.66 4.25
N LEU A 388 -11.78 -6.39 4.72
CA LEU A 388 -12.39 -7.16 5.80
C LEU A 388 -12.84 -8.52 5.27
N ALA A 389 -12.37 -9.59 5.89
CA ALA A 389 -12.81 -10.95 5.60
C ALA A 389 -14.17 -11.26 6.28
N PRO A 390 -14.94 -12.22 5.75
CA PRO A 390 -16.26 -12.59 6.31
C PRO A 390 -16.22 -13.02 7.77
N ASP A 391 -15.09 -13.48 8.28
CA ASP A 391 -14.89 -13.91 9.68
C ASP A 391 -14.44 -12.77 10.61
N GLY A 392 -14.30 -11.55 10.09
CA GLY A 392 -13.90 -10.36 10.84
C GLY A 392 -12.38 -10.17 10.96
N SER A 393 -11.57 -10.97 10.31
CA SER A 393 -10.13 -10.74 10.14
C SER A 393 -9.88 -9.74 9.01
N PHE A 394 -8.67 -9.18 8.96
CA PHE A 394 -8.25 -8.28 7.89
C PHE A 394 -7.25 -8.96 6.97
N ILE A 395 -7.51 -8.87 5.67
CA ILE A 395 -6.57 -9.25 4.61
C ILE A 395 -5.86 -7.99 4.17
N ILE A 396 -4.54 -8.01 4.16
CA ILE A 396 -3.70 -6.85 3.87
C ILE A 396 -2.69 -7.22 2.79
N ALA A 397 -2.60 -6.38 1.76
CA ALA A 397 -1.50 -6.39 0.81
C ALA A 397 -0.28 -5.73 1.49
N ASN A 398 0.73 -6.53 1.77
CA ASN A 398 1.87 -6.20 2.61
C ASN A 398 3.17 -6.18 1.79
N ARG A 399 4.18 -5.42 2.23
CA ARG A 399 5.47 -5.26 1.53
C ARG A 399 5.28 -4.88 0.06
N ALA A 400 4.34 -4.00 -0.18
CA ALA A 400 3.86 -3.64 -1.53
C ALA A 400 4.71 -2.57 -2.22
N ARG A 401 5.94 -2.38 -1.76
CA ARG A 401 6.85 -1.34 -2.25
C ARG A 401 7.86 -1.83 -3.28
N LEU A 402 8.28 -3.10 -3.18
CA LEU A 402 9.24 -3.72 -4.08
C LEU A 402 8.69 -4.98 -4.71
N ALA A 403 8.98 -5.16 -6.00
CA ALA A 403 8.70 -6.41 -6.70
C ALA A 403 9.39 -7.61 -6.04
N ASP A 404 8.80 -8.81 -6.15
CA ASP A 404 9.22 -10.09 -5.54
C ASP A 404 9.19 -10.13 -4.00
N THR A 405 8.92 -9.01 -3.31
CA THR A 405 8.90 -8.97 -1.83
C THR A 405 7.50 -8.96 -1.26
N GLY A 406 6.49 -8.70 -2.09
CA GLY A 406 5.11 -8.53 -1.67
C GLY A 406 4.51 -9.78 -1.04
N GLU A 407 3.60 -9.57 -0.10
CA GLU A 407 2.89 -10.61 0.65
C GLU A 407 1.41 -10.28 0.74
N ILE A 408 0.60 -11.31 0.92
CA ILE A 408 -0.75 -11.17 1.47
C ILE A 408 -0.72 -11.71 2.88
N ILE A 409 -1.05 -10.87 3.84
CA ILE A 409 -1.14 -11.25 5.25
C ILE A 409 -2.58 -11.18 5.73
N ARG A 410 -2.87 -11.96 6.75
CA ARG A 410 -4.11 -11.93 7.51
C ARG A 410 -3.81 -11.51 8.94
N ILE A 411 -4.50 -10.49 9.42
CA ILE A 411 -4.51 -10.08 10.82
C ILE A 411 -5.89 -10.42 11.41
N ASP A 412 -5.90 -11.30 12.41
CA ASP A 412 -7.09 -11.59 13.21
C ASP A 412 -7.02 -10.77 14.50
N PRO A 413 -7.87 -9.75 14.68
CA PRO A 413 -7.84 -8.90 15.87
C PRO A 413 -8.34 -9.60 17.13
N LYS A 414 -8.93 -10.79 17.02
CA LYS A 414 -9.57 -11.54 18.11
C LYS A 414 -8.96 -12.93 18.31
N ALA A 415 -7.86 -13.28 17.63
CA ALA A 415 -7.27 -14.60 17.74
C ALA A 415 -6.73 -14.88 19.17
N PRO A 416 -6.81 -16.11 19.69
CA PRO A 416 -6.15 -16.47 20.94
C PRO A 416 -4.64 -16.25 20.78
N ALA A 417 -3.99 -15.71 21.81
CA ALA A 417 -2.54 -15.63 21.85
C ALA A 417 -1.97 -17.05 21.74
N ASP A 418 -1.65 -17.48 20.52
CA ASP A 418 -0.97 -18.74 20.31
C ASP A 418 0.51 -18.48 20.65
N ASN A 419 0.97 -19.01 21.80
CA ASN A 419 2.36 -18.92 22.25
C ASN A 419 3.34 -19.71 21.37
N LYS A 420 2.98 -20.01 20.14
CA LYS A 420 3.92 -20.53 19.16
C LYS A 420 4.69 -19.38 18.58
N LYS A 421 5.96 -19.24 19.01
CA LYS A 421 6.97 -18.48 18.27
C LYS A 421 6.80 -18.81 16.79
N VAL A 422 6.45 -17.82 15.98
CA VAL A 422 6.53 -17.94 14.53
C VAL A 422 7.94 -18.45 14.23
N PRO A 423 8.13 -19.59 13.56
CA PRO A 423 9.45 -20.01 13.15
C PRO A 423 9.98 -18.90 12.23
N GLU A 424 11.09 -18.28 12.63
CA GLU A 424 11.80 -17.41 11.72
C GLU A 424 11.99 -18.16 10.39
N PRO A 425 11.65 -17.54 9.23
CA PRO A 425 11.83 -18.25 7.97
C PRO A 425 13.29 -18.69 7.90
N ALA A 426 13.50 -19.98 7.73
CA ALA A 426 14.81 -20.63 7.72
C ALA A 426 15.77 -20.10 6.64
N SER A 427 15.30 -19.17 5.81
CA SER A 427 16.01 -18.46 4.75
C SER A 427 17.13 -17.54 5.24
N VAL A 428 17.02 -16.89 6.41
CA VAL A 428 18.07 -15.96 6.89
C VAL A 428 19.30 -16.74 7.38
N LEU A 429 19.11 -17.87 8.06
CA LEU A 429 20.23 -18.73 8.46
C LEU A 429 20.87 -19.45 7.29
N GLY A 430 20.10 -19.77 6.25
CA GLY A 430 20.62 -20.34 4.99
C GLY A 430 21.53 -19.38 4.24
N LEU A 431 21.17 -18.11 4.13
CA LEU A 431 21.97 -17.09 3.43
C LEU A 431 23.28 -16.78 4.17
N ILE A 432 23.26 -16.72 5.52
CA ILE A 432 24.47 -16.51 6.31
C ILE A 432 25.38 -17.73 6.22
N ALA A 433 24.86 -18.94 6.21
CA ALA A 433 25.64 -20.17 6.04
C ALA A 433 26.23 -20.27 4.62
N PHE A 434 25.47 -19.88 3.57
CA PHE A 434 25.97 -19.88 2.18
C PHE A 434 27.05 -18.81 1.95
N SER A 435 26.89 -17.62 2.50
CA SER A 435 27.92 -16.57 2.38
C SER A 435 29.21 -16.92 3.15
N ALA A 436 29.11 -17.55 4.32
CA ALA A 436 30.27 -18.03 5.08
C ALA A 436 30.98 -19.18 4.35
N LEU A 437 30.22 -20.08 3.74
CA LEU A 437 30.78 -21.20 2.96
C LEU A 437 31.44 -20.71 1.66
N ALA A 438 30.83 -19.76 0.94
CA ALA A 438 31.36 -19.15 -0.27
C ALA A 438 32.67 -18.38 0.02
N THR A 439 32.74 -17.67 1.15
CA THR A 439 33.95 -16.94 1.60
C THR A 439 35.06 -17.92 1.96
N LYS A 440 34.73 -19.04 2.61
CA LYS A 440 35.70 -20.08 2.98
C LYS A 440 36.25 -20.82 1.75
N LEU A 441 35.41 -21.11 0.74
CA LEU A 441 35.84 -21.72 -0.55
C LEU A 441 36.71 -20.76 -1.36
N ARG A 442 36.37 -19.45 -1.40
CA ARG A 442 37.19 -18.43 -2.08
C ARG A 442 38.58 -18.27 -1.44
N LYS A 443 38.67 -18.27 -0.09
CA LYS A 443 39.96 -18.23 0.61
C LYS A 443 40.81 -19.49 0.33
N ARG A 444 40.18 -20.66 0.24
CA ARG A 444 40.87 -21.91 -0.02
C ARG A 444 41.43 -21.95 -1.47
N LYS A 445 40.66 -21.51 -2.45
CA LYS A 445 41.10 -21.41 -3.84
C LYS A 445 42.25 -20.42 -4.02
N HIS A 446 42.21 -19.28 -3.34
CA HIS A 446 43.29 -18.29 -3.38
C HIS A 446 44.58 -18.79 -2.70
N GLN A 447 44.48 -19.61 -1.64
CA GLN A 447 45.65 -20.25 -1.02
C GLN A 447 46.25 -21.35 -1.91
N GLU A 448 45.43 -22.11 -2.65
CA GLU A 448 45.90 -23.10 -3.60
C GLU A 448 46.61 -22.43 -4.79
N GLU A 449 46.06 -21.35 -5.35
CA GLU A 449 46.69 -20.55 -6.42
C GLU A 449 48.04 -19.94 -5.99
N LEU A 450 48.15 -19.41 -4.76
CA LEU A 450 49.39 -18.88 -4.18
C LEU A 450 50.46 -19.98 -3.95
N SER A 451 50.04 -21.19 -3.61
CA SER A 451 50.98 -22.32 -3.40
C SER A 451 51.50 -22.84 -4.71
N GLU A 452 50.70 -22.89 -5.80
CA GLU A 452 51.14 -23.26 -7.13
C GLU A 452 52.10 -22.23 -7.73
N GLU A 453 51.82 -20.92 -7.52
CA GLU A 453 52.72 -19.85 -8.00
C GLU A 453 54.08 -19.85 -7.27
N LEU A 454 54.09 -20.22 -5.99
CA LEU A 454 55.32 -20.37 -5.19
C LEU A 454 56.15 -21.61 -5.64
N LEU A 455 55.47 -22.73 -5.92
CA LEU A 455 56.12 -23.95 -6.46
C LEU A 455 56.72 -23.71 -7.84
N ALA A 456 56.01 -23.03 -8.73
CA ALA A 456 56.54 -22.69 -10.06
C ALA A 456 57.79 -21.75 -10.00
N LYS A 457 57.89 -20.89 -9.02
CA LYS A 457 59.06 -20.01 -8.79
C LYS A 457 60.25 -20.74 -8.20
N VAL A 458 60.03 -21.85 -7.48
CA VAL A 458 61.13 -22.67 -6.92
C VAL A 458 61.73 -23.60 -7.94
N GLU A 459 60.99 -24.06 -8.98
CA GLU A 459 61.45 -24.87 -10.07
C GLU A 459 62.26 -24.10 -11.15
N THR A 460 62.24 -22.76 -11.07
CA THR A 460 63.02 -21.89 -12.01
C THR A 460 64.25 -21.25 -11.42
N LEU A 461 64.66 -21.65 -10.20
CA LEU A 461 65.91 -21.32 -9.53
C LEU A 461 66.81 -22.56 -9.46
#